data_72038a5c5a81c998580c670b43548ac6
#
_entry.id   72038a5c5a81c998580c670b43548ac6
#
_cell.length_a   1.000
_cell.length_b   1.000
_cell.length_c   1.000
_cell.angle_alpha   90.00
_cell.angle_beta   90.00
_cell.angle_gamma   90.00
#
_symmetry.space_group_name_H-M   'P 1'
#
loop_
_entity.id
_entity.type
_entity.pdbx_description
1 polymer ?
#
loop_
_entity_poly.entity_id
_entity_poly.type
_entity_poly.pdbx_seq_one_letter_code
_entity_poly.pdbx_strand_id
1 'polypeptide(L)'
;IYDNRRLFRMPNSINGKTGAYKIQITESELRSMSISEMLNLAKNPRNFISNKVSYNDKARKAFDNATRTNSEKHQPRQKKRISVLPDSERKLFPCNVYLLQNSADKGSRNNMASMLSVSLLSSGRSYEEALNVISTWNMGNNPPLPERELESVVRSAVRLCDGGKIYGCATYSSIVPNEICQKCSINKKS
;
A
#
# COMPACT_ATOMS: atom_id res chain seq x y z
N ILE A 1 -3.80 -13.02 -1.17
CA ILE A 1 -3.88 -12.42 0.16
C ILE A 1 -5.05 -11.45 0.13
N TYR A 2 -6.06 -11.71 0.95
CA TYR A 2 -7.27 -10.90 1.04
C TYR A 2 -7.23 -10.07 2.31
N ASP A 3 -7.48 -8.76 2.19
CA ASP A 3 -7.65 -7.88 3.34
C ASP A 3 -9.14 -7.47 3.47
N ASN A 4 -9.53 -7.00 4.64
CA ASN A 4 -10.91 -6.62 4.96
C ASN A 4 -11.39 -5.33 4.25
N ARG A 5 -10.54 -4.70 3.44
CA ARG A 5 -10.86 -3.46 2.70
C ARG A 5 -11.11 -3.70 1.22
N ARG A 6 -10.86 -4.91 0.72
CA ARG A 6 -11.08 -5.23 -0.69
C ARG A 6 -12.53 -5.53 -0.96
N LEU A 7 -13.07 -4.85 -1.93
CA LEU A 7 -14.40 -5.14 -2.46
C LEU A 7 -14.32 -6.35 -3.40
N PHE A 8 -15.10 -7.37 -3.09
CA PHE A 8 -15.26 -8.52 -3.96
C PHE A 8 -16.46 -8.31 -4.87
N ARG A 9 -16.30 -8.59 -6.15
CA ARG A 9 -17.43 -8.66 -7.04
C ARG A 9 -18.32 -9.85 -6.66
N MET A 10 -19.60 -9.62 -6.57
CA MET A 10 -20.56 -10.69 -6.33
C MET A 10 -20.61 -11.67 -7.52
N PRO A 11 -20.94 -12.93 -7.28
CA PRO A 11 -21.25 -13.87 -8.38
C PRO A 11 -22.28 -13.26 -9.33
N ASN A 12 -22.11 -13.51 -10.61
CA ASN A 12 -22.94 -12.96 -11.70
C ASN A 12 -22.91 -11.43 -11.84
N SER A 13 -21.97 -10.73 -11.19
CA SER A 13 -21.73 -9.32 -11.50
C SER A 13 -20.91 -9.15 -12.79
N ILE A 14 -21.22 -8.12 -13.57
CA ILE A 14 -20.56 -7.83 -14.84
C ILE A 14 -19.26 -7.03 -14.60
N ASN A 15 -18.20 -7.40 -15.31
CA ASN A 15 -17.00 -6.60 -15.38
C ASN A 15 -17.18 -5.48 -16.42
N GLY A 16 -17.24 -4.23 -15.99
CA GLY A 16 -17.47 -3.08 -16.87
C GLY A 16 -16.43 -2.88 -17.99
N LYS A 17 -15.22 -3.47 -17.87
CA LYS A 17 -14.19 -3.37 -18.91
C LYS A 17 -14.32 -4.48 -19.97
N THR A 18 -14.72 -5.67 -19.59
CA THR A 18 -14.72 -6.85 -20.48
C THR A 18 -16.13 -7.32 -20.85
N GLY A 19 -17.17 -6.84 -20.17
CA GLY A 19 -18.54 -7.33 -20.32
C GLY A 19 -18.77 -8.75 -19.80
N ALA A 20 -17.74 -9.40 -19.27
CA ALA A 20 -17.84 -10.78 -18.79
C ALA A 20 -18.42 -10.84 -17.37
N TYR A 21 -19.15 -11.90 -17.08
CA TYR A 21 -19.69 -12.17 -15.75
C TYR A 21 -18.65 -12.84 -14.86
N LYS A 22 -18.69 -12.55 -13.56
CA LYS A 22 -17.99 -13.32 -12.55
C LYS A 22 -18.79 -14.57 -12.24
N ILE A 23 -18.42 -15.69 -12.83
CA ILE A 23 -19.09 -16.98 -12.65
C ILE A 23 -18.30 -17.88 -11.69
N GLN A 24 -19.01 -18.83 -11.07
CA GLN A 24 -18.38 -19.94 -10.37
C GLN A 24 -17.93 -21.01 -11.36
N ILE A 25 -16.75 -21.57 -11.12
CA ILE A 25 -16.18 -22.69 -11.87
C ILE A 25 -15.92 -23.80 -10.87
N THR A 26 -16.30 -25.03 -11.18
CA THR A 26 -16.01 -26.21 -10.37
C THR A 26 -14.56 -26.63 -10.55
N GLU A 27 -14.02 -27.43 -9.61
CA GLU A 27 -12.66 -27.94 -9.72
C GLU A 27 -12.47 -28.82 -10.97
N SER A 28 -13.45 -29.61 -11.32
CA SER A 28 -13.43 -30.45 -12.54
C SER A 28 -13.36 -29.59 -13.79
N GLU A 29 -14.18 -28.54 -13.89
CA GLU A 29 -14.14 -27.59 -15.00
C GLU A 29 -12.79 -26.86 -15.09
N LEU A 30 -12.26 -26.43 -13.94
CA LEU A 30 -10.95 -25.75 -13.88
C LEU A 30 -9.81 -26.64 -14.41
N ARG A 31 -9.92 -27.97 -14.18
CA ARG A 31 -8.91 -28.95 -14.64
C ARG A 31 -9.07 -29.37 -16.10
N SER A 32 -10.30 -29.34 -16.63
CA SER A 32 -10.61 -29.88 -17.96
C SER A 32 -10.78 -28.83 -19.04
N MET A 33 -11.12 -27.58 -18.68
CA MET A 33 -11.43 -26.53 -19.64
C MET A 33 -10.22 -25.67 -19.98
N SER A 34 -10.15 -25.27 -21.24
CA SER A 34 -9.23 -24.23 -21.69
C SER A 34 -9.67 -22.84 -21.24
N ILE A 35 -8.76 -21.88 -21.24
CA ILE A 35 -9.05 -20.46 -20.92
C ILE A 35 -10.14 -19.91 -21.86
N SER A 36 -10.11 -20.26 -23.14
CA SER A 36 -11.10 -19.81 -24.12
C SER A 36 -12.52 -20.32 -23.82
N GLU A 37 -12.64 -21.55 -23.36
CA GLU A 37 -13.93 -22.12 -22.94
C GLU A 37 -14.44 -21.47 -21.66
N MET A 38 -13.57 -21.21 -20.69
CA MET A 38 -13.92 -20.48 -19.45
C MET A 38 -14.39 -19.06 -19.75
N LEU A 39 -13.72 -18.35 -20.66
CA LEU A 39 -14.13 -17.01 -21.10
C LEU A 39 -15.48 -17.03 -21.85
N ASN A 40 -15.73 -18.09 -22.62
CA ASN A 40 -17.00 -18.25 -23.30
C ASN A 40 -18.16 -18.51 -22.32
N LEU A 41 -17.95 -19.32 -21.30
CA LEU A 41 -18.91 -19.50 -20.20
C LEU A 41 -19.20 -18.18 -19.46
N ALA A 42 -18.19 -17.33 -19.28
CA ALA A 42 -18.32 -16.07 -18.59
C ALA A 42 -19.11 -15.00 -19.38
N LYS A 43 -19.53 -15.26 -20.62
CA LYS A 43 -20.40 -14.36 -21.38
C LYS A 43 -21.84 -14.33 -20.85
N ASN A 44 -22.26 -15.32 -20.10
CA ASN A 44 -23.60 -15.43 -19.53
C ASN A 44 -23.54 -15.63 -18.02
N PRO A 45 -24.55 -15.15 -17.26
CA PRO A 45 -24.67 -15.48 -15.84
C PRO A 45 -24.90 -16.96 -15.66
N ARG A 46 -24.45 -17.52 -14.55
CA ARG A 46 -24.54 -18.94 -14.25
C ARG A 46 -25.27 -19.16 -12.94
N ASN A 47 -26.05 -20.26 -12.85
CA ASN A 47 -26.68 -20.64 -11.61
C ASN A 47 -25.63 -20.86 -10.53
N PHE A 48 -25.91 -20.34 -9.32
CA PHE A 48 -25.04 -20.46 -8.18
C PHE A 48 -24.91 -21.94 -7.77
N ILE A 49 -23.67 -22.44 -7.75
CA ILE A 49 -23.36 -23.76 -7.24
C ILE A 49 -23.33 -23.66 -5.72
N SER A 50 -24.45 -24.04 -5.09
CA SER A 50 -24.50 -24.08 -3.62
C SER A 50 -23.82 -25.35 -3.14
N ASN A 51 -22.59 -25.23 -2.66
CA ASN A 51 -22.04 -26.29 -1.84
C ASN A 51 -22.66 -26.19 -0.45
N LYS A 52 -23.32 -27.21 0.03
CA LYS A 52 -23.71 -27.30 1.43
C LYS A 52 -22.45 -27.28 2.27
N VAL A 53 -22.15 -26.13 2.84
CA VAL A 53 -21.02 -25.98 3.75
C VAL A 53 -21.38 -26.71 5.03
N SER A 54 -20.76 -27.85 5.29
CA SER A 54 -20.87 -28.50 6.59
C SER A 54 -20.11 -27.69 7.63
N TYR A 55 -20.71 -27.55 8.81
CA TYR A 55 -20.05 -26.90 9.94
C TYR A 55 -18.78 -27.68 10.31
N ASN A 56 -17.64 -26.97 10.41
CA ASN A 56 -16.36 -27.57 10.74
C ASN A 56 -15.77 -26.86 11.96
N ASP A 57 -15.86 -27.54 13.11
CA ASP A 57 -15.33 -27.05 14.38
C ASP A 57 -13.83 -26.72 14.36
N LYS A 58 -13.04 -27.51 13.63
CA LYS A 58 -11.59 -27.26 13.52
C LYS A 58 -11.32 -25.96 12.76
N ALA A 59 -12.04 -25.73 11.66
CA ALA A 59 -11.92 -24.50 10.88
C ALA A 59 -12.37 -23.27 11.70
N ARG A 60 -13.45 -23.38 12.47
CA ARG A 60 -13.91 -22.33 13.37
C ARG A 60 -12.88 -22.00 14.43
N LYS A 61 -12.37 -22.99 15.14
CA LYS A 61 -11.33 -22.79 16.16
C LYS A 61 -10.06 -22.16 15.58
N ALA A 62 -9.64 -22.57 14.37
CA ALA A 62 -8.51 -21.98 13.68
C ALA A 62 -8.76 -20.50 13.32
N PHE A 63 -9.97 -20.16 12.86
CA PHE A 63 -10.36 -18.79 12.55
C PHE A 63 -10.40 -17.92 13.81
N ASP A 64 -11.03 -18.40 14.90
CA ASP A 64 -11.12 -17.70 16.19
C ASP A 64 -9.73 -17.45 16.78
N ASN A 65 -8.85 -18.44 16.72
CA ASN A 65 -7.45 -18.29 17.14
C ASN A 65 -6.69 -17.26 16.30
N ALA A 66 -6.83 -17.31 14.97
CA ALA A 66 -6.19 -16.35 14.07
C ALA A 66 -6.71 -14.93 14.31
N THR A 67 -8.00 -14.76 14.56
CA THR A 67 -8.62 -13.46 14.84
C THR A 67 -8.12 -12.90 16.17
N ARG A 68 -8.05 -13.73 17.22
CA ARG A 68 -7.52 -13.34 18.54
C ARG A 68 -6.05 -12.93 18.44
N THR A 69 -5.21 -13.75 17.82
CA THR A 69 -3.79 -13.44 17.65
C THR A 69 -3.56 -12.16 16.85
N ASN A 70 -4.44 -11.87 15.88
CA ASN A 70 -4.37 -10.66 15.08
C ASN A 70 -4.81 -9.43 15.87
N SER A 71 -5.84 -9.54 16.72
CA SER A 71 -6.27 -8.45 17.61
C SER A 71 -5.23 -8.12 18.68
N GLU A 72 -4.56 -9.13 19.23
CA GLU A 72 -3.45 -8.95 20.19
C GLU A 72 -2.23 -8.25 19.56
N LYS A 73 -1.92 -8.57 18.29
CA LYS A 73 -0.85 -7.90 17.52
C LYS A 73 -1.21 -6.47 17.11
N HIS A 74 -2.49 -6.14 17.01
CA HIS A 74 -2.98 -4.83 16.67
C HIS A 74 -3.40 -3.99 17.87
N GLN A 75 -2.79 -4.19 19.06
CA GLN A 75 -2.95 -3.20 20.13
C GLN A 75 -2.57 -1.82 19.57
N PRO A 76 -3.41 -0.81 19.77
CA PRO A 76 -3.13 0.52 19.26
C PRO A 76 -1.83 1.00 19.93
N ARG A 77 -0.73 1.00 19.14
CA ARG A 77 0.50 1.69 19.57
C ARG A 77 0.08 3.11 19.93
N GLN A 78 0.49 3.56 21.12
CA GLN A 78 0.25 4.92 21.56
C GLN A 78 0.58 5.86 20.39
N LYS A 79 -0.43 6.63 19.95
CA LYS A 79 -0.30 7.60 18.88
C LYS A 79 0.77 8.60 19.33
N LYS A 80 1.99 8.48 18.80
CA LYS A 80 2.96 9.56 18.90
C LYS A 80 2.38 10.73 18.12
N ARG A 81 1.93 11.78 18.82
CA ARG A 81 1.56 13.02 18.16
C ARG A 81 2.78 13.51 17.39
N ILE A 82 2.59 13.82 16.11
CA ILE A 82 3.60 14.51 15.32
C ILE A 82 3.74 15.89 15.95
N SER A 83 4.84 16.10 16.67
CA SER A 83 5.20 17.42 17.16
C SER A 83 5.91 18.16 16.04
N VAL A 84 5.47 19.37 15.74
CA VAL A 84 6.18 20.24 14.80
C VAL A 84 7.47 20.69 15.49
N LEU A 85 8.61 20.28 14.94
CA LEU A 85 9.94 20.62 15.45
C LEU A 85 10.43 21.94 14.82
N PRO A 86 11.29 22.69 15.51
CA PRO A 86 12.00 23.84 14.91
C PRO A 86 12.82 23.42 13.68
N ASP A 87 12.98 24.31 12.70
CA ASP A 87 13.68 24.00 11.45
C ASP A 87 15.10 23.47 11.65
N SER A 88 15.82 23.94 12.67
CA SER A 88 17.15 23.46 13.05
C SER A 88 17.19 21.97 13.44
N GLU A 89 16.08 21.41 13.89
CA GLU A 89 15.95 20.02 14.32
C GLU A 89 15.32 19.10 13.27
N ARG A 90 14.81 19.66 12.17
CA ARG A 90 14.11 18.92 11.09
C ARG A 90 15.08 18.26 10.11
N LYS A 91 15.96 17.42 10.60
CA LYS A 91 16.96 16.73 9.78
C LYS A 91 16.36 15.58 9.00
N LEU A 92 16.59 15.56 7.69
CA LEU A 92 16.28 14.42 6.83
C LEU A 92 17.51 13.51 6.72
N PHE A 93 17.25 12.21 6.61
CA PHE A 93 18.32 11.25 6.33
C PHE A 93 18.87 11.41 4.91
N PRO A 94 20.14 11.04 4.64
CA PRO A 94 20.75 11.19 3.32
C PRO A 94 19.95 10.55 2.18
N CYS A 95 19.29 9.41 2.42
CA CYS A 95 18.41 8.76 1.44
C CYS A 95 17.22 9.65 1.04
N ASN A 96 16.61 10.36 1.99
CA ASN A 96 15.49 11.25 1.69
C ASN A 96 15.95 12.51 0.96
N VAL A 97 17.12 13.05 1.32
CA VAL A 97 17.73 14.18 0.60
C VAL A 97 18.01 13.77 -0.85
N TYR A 98 18.58 12.59 -1.05
CA TYR A 98 18.82 12.05 -2.39
C TYR A 98 17.53 11.93 -3.20
N LEU A 99 16.47 11.36 -2.63
CA LEU A 99 15.19 11.23 -3.32
C LEU A 99 14.54 12.57 -3.66
N LEU A 100 14.69 13.59 -2.80
CA LEU A 100 14.20 14.95 -3.08
C LEU A 100 14.94 15.64 -4.23
N GLN A 101 16.21 15.29 -4.44
CA GLN A 101 17.05 15.86 -5.49
C GLN A 101 16.89 15.15 -6.84
N ASN A 102 16.24 13.97 -6.87
CA ASN A 102 16.08 13.16 -8.06
C ASN A 102 14.61 12.96 -8.40
N SER A 103 14.30 12.99 -9.69
CA SER A 103 12.97 12.65 -10.20
C SER A 103 12.71 11.16 -10.11
N ALA A 104 11.44 10.77 -10.07
CA ALA A 104 11.00 9.39 -10.07
C ALA A 104 10.56 8.93 -11.45
N ASP A 105 10.89 7.68 -11.79
CA ASP A 105 10.45 7.02 -13.01
C ASP A 105 8.94 6.81 -13.03
N LYS A 106 8.37 6.72 -14.24
CA LYS A 106 6.97 6.37 -14.44
C LYS A 106 6.67 5.01 -13.78
N GLY A 107 5.74 5.00 -12.83
CA GLY A 107 5.36 3.83 -12.04
C GLY A 107 5.88 3.85 -10.59
N SER A 108 6.99 4.53 -10.29
CA SER A 108 7.54 4.65 -8.93
C SER A 108 7.16 5.97 -8.22
N ARG A 109 6.66 6.99 -8.96
CA ARG A 109 6.37 8.33 -8.45
C ARG A 109 5.48 8.35 -7.21
N ASN A 110 4.39 7.59 -7.22
CA ASN A 110 3.46 7.53 -6.08
C ASN A 110 4.13 6.93 -4.83
N ASN A 111 4.91 5.86 -5.01
CA ASN A 111 5.65 5.24 -3.92
C ASN A 111 6.72 6.19 -3.35
N MET A 112 7.49 6.87 -4.21
CA MET A 112 8.50 7.82 -3.77
C MET A 112 7.86 9.03 -3.08
N ALA A 113 6.77 9.57 -3.61
CA ALA A 113 6.00 10.63 -2.95
C ALA A 113 5.52 10.20 -1.56
N SER A 114 5.05 8.97 -1.40
CA SER A 114 4.63 8.42 -0.10
C SER A 114 5.79 8.31 0.88
N MET A 115 6.94 7.80 0.45
CA MET A 115 8.15 7.68 1.27
C MET A 115 8.66 9.05 1.73
N LEU A 116 8.73 10.00 0.82
CA LEU A 116 9.15 11.37 1.11
C LEU A 116 8.16 12.06 2.06
N SER A 117 6.85 11.91 1.82
CA SER A 117 5.81 12.50 2.70
C SER A 117 5.92 11.97 4.13
N VAL A 118 6.07 10.64 4.30
CA VAL A 118 6.26 10.05 5.63
C VAL A 118 7.53 10.56 6.29
N SER A 119 8.62 10.72 5.54
CA SER A 119 9.88 11.23 6.07
C SER A 119 9.79 12.69 6.51
N LEU A 120 9.16 13.54 5.70
CA LEU A 120 8.95 14.95 6.01
C LEU A 120 8.09 15.12 7.28
N LEU A 121 6.97 14.42 7.35
CA LEU A 121 6.07 14.45 8.51
C LEU A 121 6.75 13.89 9.78
N SER A 122 7.50 12.79 9.65
CA SER A 122 8.23 12.19 10.76
C SER A 122 9.39 13.07 11.25
N SER A 123 9.90 14.00 10.41
CA SER A 123 10.88 14.99 10.80
C SER A 123 10.26 16.23 11.45
N GLY A 124 8.97 16.23 11.74
CA GLY A 124 8.26 17.30 12.43
C GLY A 124 7.71 18.40 11.54
N ARG A 125 7.62 18.22 10.23
CA ARG A 125 6.95 19.15 9.31
C ARG A 125 5.45 19.02 9.39
N SER A 126 4.73 20.12 9.18
CA SER A 126 3.28 20.12 9.07
C SER A 126 2.81 19.45 7.77
N TYR A 127 1.50 19.21 7.68
CA TYR A 127 0.88 18.69 6.44
C TYR A 127 1.12 19.64 5.26
N GLU A 128 0.93 20.94 5.47
CA GLU A 128 1.07 21.97 4.46
C GLU A 128 2.52 22.10 3.98
N GLU A 129 3.46 22.07 4.91
CA GLU A 129 4.90 22.09 4.60
C GLU A 129 5.31 20.86 3.78
N ALA A 130 4.84 19.68 4.19
CA ALA A 130 5.11 18.44 3.48
C ALA A 130 4.49 18.45 2.06
N LEU A 131 3.23 18.88 1.94
CA LEU A 131 2.56 18.99 0.65
C LEU A 131 3.29 19.94 -0.30
N ASN A 132 3.73 21.10 0.19
CA ASN A 132 4.45 22.07 -0.62
C ASN A 132 5.79 21.51 -1.14
N VAL A 133 6.56 20.84 -0.27
CA VAL A 133 7.83 20.21 -0.66
C VAL A 133 7.60 19.11 -1.70
N ILE A 134 6.60 18.26 -1.50
CA ILE A 134 6.29 17.17 -2.44
C ILE A 134 5.75 17.70 -3.77
N SER A 135 4.96 18.77 -3.76
CA SER A 135 4.49 19.42 -4.99
C SER A 135 5.65 19.98 -5.79
N THR A 136 6.61 20.63 -5.13
CA THR A 136 7.82 21.12 -5.78
C THR A 136 8.67 19.99 -6.37
N TRP A 137 8.89 18.93 -5.60
CA TRP A 137 9.60 17.74 -6.09
C TRP A 137 8.90 17.11 -7.30
N ASN A 138 7.57 17.05 -7.27
CA ASN A 138 6.77 16.44 -8.34
C ASN A 138 6.88 17.17 -9.69
N MET A 139 7.20 18.47 -9.70
CA MET A 139 7.42 19.21 -10.95
C MET A 139 8.62 18.67 -11.74
N GLY A 140 9.57 18.01 -11.08
CA GLY A 140 10.68 17.34 -11.72
C GLY A 140 10.35 15.98 -12.36
N ASN A 141 9.18 15.43 -12.11
CA ASN A 141 8.75 14.14 -12.65
C ASN A 141 8.14 14.29 -14.06
N ASN A 142 8.31 13.28 -14.90
CA ASN A 142 7.75 13.28 -16.26
C ASN A 142 6.92 12.01 -16.55
N PRO A 143 5.59 12.13 -16.74
CA PRO A 143 4.74 13.28 -16.40
C PRO A 143 4.62 13.44 -14.87
N PRO A 144 4.34 14.62 -14.33
CA PRO A 144 4.09 14.79 -12.91
C PRO A 144 2.81 14.06 -12.46
N LEU A 145 2.72 13.73 -11.17
CA LEU A 145 1.48 13.23 -10.59
C LEU A 145 0.43 14.35 -10.55
N PRO A 146 -0.86 14.03 -10.77
CA PRO A 146 -1.93 15.00 -10.57
C PRO A 146 -1.97 15.51 -9.12
N GLU A 147 -2.28 16.79 -8.92
CA GLU A 147 -2.34 17.43 -7.60
C GLU A 147 -3.23 16.67 -6.62
N ARG A 148 -4.40 16.23 -7.06
CA ARG A 148 -5.34 15.43 -6.28
C ARG A 148 -4.76 14.11 -5.77
N GLU A 149 -3.84 13.51 -6.55
CA GLU A 149 -3.13 12.30 -6.16
C GLU A 149 -2.06 12.61 -5.10
N LEU A 150 -1.33 13.71 -5.26
CA LEU A 150 -0.35 14.18 -4.27
C LEU A 150 -0.99 14.45 -2.91
N GLU A 151 -2.11 15.19 -2.88
CA GLU A 151 -2.85 15.43 -1.63
C GLU A 151 -3.28 14.11 -0.97
N SER A 152 -3.77 13.15 -1.76
CA SER A 152 -4.16 11.83 -1.27
C SER A 152 -2.98 11.08 -0.66
N VAL A 153 -1.80 11.15 -1.29
CA VAL A 153 -0.56 10.53 -0.81
C VAL A 153 -0.13 11.16 0.52
N VAL A 154 -0.05 12.48 0.61
CA VAL A 154 0.36 13.17 1.85
C VAL A 154 -0.63 12.92 2.97
N ARG A 155 -1.95 12.94 2.69
CA ARG A 155 -2.99 12.60 3.66
C ARG A 155 -2.87 11.16 4.17
N SER A 156 -2.50 10.24 3.29
CA SER A 156 -2.24 8.85 3.67
C SER A 156 -0.98 8.71 4.51
N ALA A 157 0.05 9.49 4.23
CA ALA A 157 1.28 9.55 5.01
C ALA A 157 1.03 10.04 6.45
N VAL A 158 0.14 11.03 6.64
CA VAL A 158 -0.27 11.46 8.00
C VAL A 158 -0.84 10.28 8.78
N ARG A 159 -1.75 9.50 8.19
CA ARG A 159 -2.33 8.33 8.87
C ARG A 159 -1.28 7.26 9.21
N LEU A 160 -0.28 7.08 8.35
CA LEU A 160 0.84 6.16 8.63
C LEU A 160 1.67 6.65 9.82
N CYS A 161 2.02 7.93 9.84
CA CYS A 161 2.78 8.54 10.94
C CYS A 161 2.00 8.51 12.25
N ASP A 162 0.70 8.82 12.25
CA ASP A 162 -0.19 8.70 13.41
C ASP A 162 -0.23 7.26 13.95
N GLY A 163 -0.16 6.27 13.07
CA GLY A 163 -0.05 4.85 13.41
C GLY A 163 1.36 4.41 13.82
N GLY A 164 2.33 5.33 13.91
CA GLY A 164 3.74 5.04 14.23
C GLY A 164 4.48 4.24 13.16
N LYS A 165 4.00 4.24 11.93
CA LYS A 165 4.63 3.55 10.79
C LYS A 165 5.55 4.50 10.05
N ILE A 166 6.78 4.05 9.83
CA ILE A 166 7.80 4.73 9.01
C ILE A 166 8.40 3.74 8.02
N TYR A 167 8.95 4.23 6.93
CA TYR A 167 9.72 3.40 6.02
C TYR A 167 11.11 3.15 6.58
N GLY A 168 11.53 1.87 6.60
CA GLY A 168 12.86 1.47 7.09
C GLY A 168 13.93 1.44 6.01
N CYS A 169 15.18 1.25 6.44
CA CYS A 169 16.35 1.19 5.54
C CYS A 169 16.20 0.15 4.42
N ALA A 170 15.58 -1.00 4.68
CA ALA A 170 15.35 -2.02 3.65
C ALA A 170 14.53 -1.50 2.46
N THR A 171 13.59 -0.58 2.68
CA THR A 171 12.81 0.02 1.60
C THR A 171 13.64 1.02 0.79
N TYR A 172 14.48 1.81 1.46
CA TYR A 172 15.33 2.80 0.79
C TYR A 172 16.48 2.15 0.02
N SER A 173 17.09 1.09 0.55
CA SER A 173 18.24 0.42 -0.08
C SER A 173 17.94 -0.20 -1.45
N SER A 174 16.68 -0.44 -1.78
CA SER A 174 16.27 -0.91 -3.11
C SER A 174 16.16 0.21 -4.15
N ILE A 175 16.22 1.49 -3.74
CA ILE A 175 15.96 2.64 -4.61
C ILE A 175 17.16 3.61 -4.62
N VAL A 176 17.87 3.70 -3.51
CA VAL A 176 18.95 4.67 -3.30
C VAL A 176 20.31 3.98 -3.48
N PRO A 177 21.29 4.61 -4.16
CA PRO A 177 22.64 4.06 -4.29
C PRO A 177 23.30 3.74 -2.96
N ASN A 178 24.07 2.64 -2.90
CA ASN A 178 24.75 2.18 -1.69
C ASN A 178 25.67 3.25 -1.06
N GLU A 179 26.29 4.09 -1.87
CA GLU A 179 27.17 5.17 -1.43
C GLU A 179 26.45 6.20 -0.56
N ILE A 180 25.16 6.43 -0.82
CA ILE A 180 24.32 7.30 0.00
C ILE A 180 24.02 6.64 1.34
N CYS A 181 23.74 5.33 1.34
CA CYS A 181 23.49 4.56 2.55
C CYS A 181 24.74 4.49 3.46
N GLN A 182 25.94 4.38 2.88
CA GLN A 182 27.20 4.37 3.62
C GLN A 182 27.48 5.67 4.39
N LYS A 183 26.97 6.81 3.90
CA LYS A 183 27.07 8.12 4.57
C LYS A 183 26.05 8.31 5.69
N CYS A 184 25.11 7.38 5.86
CA CYS A 184 24.03 7.51 6.84
C CYS A 184 24.50 7.11 8.24
N SER A 185 24.17 7.94 9.24
CA SER A 185 24.52 7.69 10.63
C SER A 185 23.85 6.45 11.26
N ILE A 186 22.73 6.00 10.68
CA ILE A 186 22.06 4.77 11.13
C ILE A 186 22.85 3.54 10.70
N ASN A 187 23.40 3.52 9.49
CA ASN A 187 24.14 2.39 8.94
C ASN A 187 25.51 2.17 9.61
N LYS A 188 26.04 3.17 10.33
CA LYS A 188 27.29 3.08 11.10
C LYS A 188 27.13 2.39 12.46
N LYS A 189 25.88 2.05 12.85
CA LYS A 189 25.54 1.43 14.14
C LYS A 189 25.10 -0.03 14.01
N SER A 190 25.18 -0.61 12.81
CA SER A 190 24.84 -2.01 12.53
C SER A 190 26.10 -2.85 12.38
#